data_01c3b845098d6a9a1ee14a628ca863f1
#
_entry.id   01c3b845098d6a9a1ee14a628ca863f1
#
_cell.length_a   1.000
_cell.length_b   1.000
_cell.length_c   1.000
_cell.angle_alpha   90.00
_cell.angle_beta   90.00
_cell.angle_gamma   90.00
#
_symmetry.space_group_name_H-M   'P 1'
#
loop_
_entity.id
_entity.type
_entity.pdbx_description
1 polymer ?
#
loop_
_entity_poly.entity_id
_entity_poly.type
_entity_poly.pdbx_seq_one_letter_code
_entity_poly.pdbx_strand_id
1 'polypeptide(L)'
;MSEAALSRFSKKCGYKGYRELIFSYEKDLENDIPKEDIEPDISSFTKKIKGSYASILQEEFGLLNEKQIRKVVEKLENARKIYIFGIGSPGLIAKEFQQRFIRIGLPMEAVTDAQLMQMCAALTDEETLVIAISLSGKTKEVNNSVRIAKKERCISGLHNNK
;
A
#
# COMPACT_ATOMS: atom_id res chain seq x y z
N MET A 1 -19.07 1.67 -5.80
CA MET A 1 -20.26 0.77 -5.85
C MET A 1 -21.05 1.03 -4.59
N SER A 2 -22.40 1.22 -4.67
CA SER A 2 -23.22 1.55 -3.48
C SER A 2 -23.57 0.29 -2.68
N GLU A 3 -23.74 0.40 -1.35
CA GLU A 3 -24.16 -0.72 -0.48
C GLU A 3 -25.46 -1.38 -0.95
N ALA A 4 -26.39 -0.57 -1.49
CA ALA A 4 -27.64 -1.06 -2.06
C ALA A 4 -27.42 -1.95 -3.31
N ALA A 5 -26.37 -1.71 -4.10
CA ALA A 5 -26.03 -2.56 -5.25
C ALA A 5 -25.45 -3.90 -4.80
N LEU A 6 -24.58 -3.90 -3.79
CA LEU A 6 -24.02 -5.11 -3.18
C LEU A 6 -25.10 -5.99 -2.56
N SER A 7 -26.04 -5.37 -1.81
CA SER A 7 -27.15 -6.10 -1.19
C SER A 7 -28.07 -6.74 -2.23
N ARG A 8 -28.39 -6.03 -3.34
CA ARG A 8 -29.20 -6.57 -4.45
C ARG A 8 -28.48 -7.71 -5.18
N PHE A 9 -27.17 -7.58 -5.40
CA PHE A 9 -26.37 -8.64 -6.00
C PHE A 9 -26.39 -9.90 -5.15
N SER A 10 -26.14 -9.78 -3.84
CA SER A 10 -26.15 -10.92 -2.92
C SER A 10 -27.49 -11.64 -2.89
N LYS A 11 -28.59 -10.89 -2.91
CA LYS A 11 -29.95 -11.46 -2.98
C LYS A 11 -30.20 -12.20 -4.29
N LYS A 12 -29.70 -11.71 -5.43
CA LYS A 12 -29.77 -12.41 -6.71
C LYS A 12 -28.95 -13.71 -6.73
N CYS A 13 -27.87 -13.75 -5.95
CA CYS A 13 -27.07 -14.97 -5.76
C CYS A 13 -27.67 -15.95 -4.75
N GLY A 14 -28.87 -15.66 -4.18
CA GLY A 14 -29.58 -16.58 -3.25
C GLY A 14 -29.24 -16.35 -1.77
N TYR A 15 -28.49 -15.32 -1.43
CA TYR A 15 -28.11 -15.00 -0.05
C TYR A 15 -29.03 -13.92 0.54
N LYS A 16 -29.23 -13.91 1.85
CA LYS A 16 -30.05 -12.90 2.55
C LYS A 16 -29.45 -11.49 2.50
N GLY A 17 -28.13 -11.40 2.30
CA GLY A 17 -27.40 -10.14 2.20
C GLY A 17 -25.92 -10.32 1.92
N TYR A 18 -25.19 -9.20 1.76
CA TYR A 18 -23.78 -9.20 1.40
C TYR A 18 -22.88 -9.91 2.42
N ARG A 19 -23.18 -9.79 3.71
CA ARG A 19 -22.42 -10.48 4.77
C ARG A 19 -22.53 -11.99 4.65
N GLU A 20 -23.70 -12.50 4.35
CA GLU A 20 -23.93 -13.94 4.19
C GLU A 20 -23.23 -14.47 2.94
N LEU A 21 -23.24 -13.71 1.84
CA LEU A 21 -22.50 -14.04 0.63
C LEU A 21 -20.98 -14.16 0.91
N ILE A 22 -20.40 -13.18 1.60
CA ILE A 22 -18.97 -13.20 1.94
C ILE A 22 -18.65 -14.38 2.87
N PHE A 23 -19.48 -14.59 3.90
CA PHE A 23 -19.27 -15.69 4.83
C PHE A 23 -19.36 -17.06 4.15
N SER A 24 -20.31 -17.24 3.21
CA SER A 24 -20.43 -18.47 2.43
C SER A 24 -19.22 -18.67 1.50
N TYR A 25 -18.76 -17.60 0.85
CA TYR A 25 -17.59 -17.64 -0.03
C TYR A 25 -16.31 -17.99 0.75
N GLU A 26 -16.13 -17.40 1.93
CA GLU A 26 -15.01 -17.75 2.82
C GLU A 26 -15.07 -19.20 3.26
N LYS A 27 -16.27 -19.71 3.58
CA LYS A 27 -16.48 -21.10 3.97
C LYS A 27 -16.21 -22.08 2.82
N ASP A 28 -16.53 -21.72 1.59
CA ASP A 28 -16.25 -22.55 0.41
C ASP A 28 -14.75 -22.59 0.12
N LEU A 29 -14.03 -21.49 0.29
CA LEU A 29 -12.56 -21.47 0.24
C LEU A 29 -11.90 -22.31 1.34
N GLU A 30 -12.56 -22.45 2.51
CA GLU A 30 -12.11 -23.33 3.61
C GLU A 30 -12.31 -24.82 3.33
N ASN A 31 -13.28 -25.19 2.49
CA ASN A 31 -13.56 -26.58 2.16
C ASN A 31 -12.54 -27.22 1.20
N ASP A 32 -11.73 -26.39 0.50
CA ASP A 32 -10.64 -26.88 -0.36
C ASP A 32 -9.34 -27.19 0.41
N ILE A 33 -9.31 -26.98 1.73
CA ILE A 33 -8.22 -27.36 2.60
C ILE A 33 -8.60 -28.67 3.32
N PRO A 34 -7.75 -29.72 3.34
CA PRO A 34 -8.04 -30.97 4.02
C PRO A 34 -8.44 -30.71 5.49
N LYS A 35 -9.65 -31.13 5.86
CA LYS A 35 -10.16 -31.02 7.23
C LYS A 35 -9.41 -32.00 8.11
N GLU A 36 -8.48 -31.52 8.93
CA GLU A 36 -8.23 -32.17 10.20
C GLU A 36 -9.31 -31.74 11.18
N ASP A 37 -10.02 -32.70 11.76
CA ASP A 37 -11.06 -32.50 12.77
C ASP A 37 -10.49 -31.81 14.00
N ILE A 38 -10.72 -30.50 14.12
CA ILE A 38 -10.30 -29.71 15.27
C ILE A 38 -11.48 -28.83 15.69
N GLU A 39 -11.92 -28.96 16.95
CA GLU A 39 -12.86 -28.05 17.61
C GLU A 39 -12.46 -26.59 17.33
N PRO A 40 -13.43 -25.66 17.19
CA PRO A 40 -13.12 -24.24 16.89
C PRO A 40 -12.54 -23.56 18.13
N ASP A 41 -11.30 -23.89 18.44
CA ASP A 41 -10.51 -23.23 19.46
C ASP A 41 -9.89 -21.94 18.88
N ILE A 42 -9.80 -20.92 19.72
CA ILE A 42 -9.11 -19.65 19.43
C ILE A 42 -7.71 -19.91 18.83
N SER A 43 -7.08 -21.02 19.18
CA SER A 43 -5.79 -21.46 18.64
C SER A 43 -5.82 -21.72 17.12
N SER A 44 -6.92 -22.27 16.59
CA SER A 44 -7.06 -22.55 15.14
C SER A 44 -7.20 -21.26 14.32
N PHE A 45 -7.98 -20.30 14.83
CA PHE A 45 -8.13 -18.98 14.22
C PHE A 45 -6.80 -18.20 14.20
N THR A 46 -6.11 -18.22 15.32
CA THR A 46 -4.78 -17.59 15.43
C THR A 46 -3.76 -18.22 14.49
N LYS A 47 -3.76 -19.56 14.34
CA LYS A 47 -2.90 -20.28 13.39
C LYS A 47 -3.20 -19.88 11.93
N LYS A 48 -4.49 -19.76 11.55
CA LYS A 48 -4.90 -19.30 10.21
C LYS A 48 -4.40 -17.88 9.92
N ILE A 49 -4.62 -16.95 10.85
CA ILE A 49 -4.11 -15.58 10.72
C ILE A 49 -2.60 -15.59 10.55
N LYS A 50 -1.89 -16.29 11.42
CA LYS A 50 -0.43 -16.40 11.36
C LYS A 50 0.07 -17.00 10.03
N GLY A 51 -0.63 -18.04 9.53
CA GLY A 51 -0.34 -18.64 8.24
C GLY A 51 -0.54 -17.68 7.08
N SER A 52 -1.66 -16.94 7.06
CA SER A 52 -1.93 -15.92 6.03
C SER A 52 -0.91 -14.80 6.02
N TYR A 53 -0.50 -14.30 7.18
CA TYR A 53 0.57 -13.29 7.25
C TYR A 53 1.92 -13.85 6.80
N ALA A 54 2.24 -15.09 7.15
CA ALA A 54 3.49 -15.72 6.72
C ALA A 54 3.56 -15.92 5.20
N SER A 55 2.45 -16.33 4.55
CA SER A 55 2.40 -16.48 3.09
C SER A 55 2.54 -15.14 2.38
N ILE A 56 1.83 -14.09 2.83
CA ILE A 56 1.94 -12.74 2.28
C ILE A 56 3.39 -12.25 2.38
N LEU A 57 4.01 -12.38 3.55
CA LEU A 57 5.40 -11.98 3.73
C LEU A 57 6.36 -12.76 2.81
N GLN A 58 6.15 -14.05 2.64
CA GLN A 58 6.99 -14.89 1.79
C GLN A 58 6.88 -14.50 0.30
N GLU A 59 5.67 -14.21 -0.18
CA GLU A 59 5.43 -13.69 -1.53
C GLU A 59 6.10 -12.33 -1.74
N GLU A 60 5.92 -11.41 -0.81
CA GLU A 60 6.50 -10.05 -0.89
C GLU A 60 8.03 -10.08 -0.84
N PHE A 61 8.64 -10.92 0.02
CA PHE A 61 10.10 -11.09 0.06
C PHE A 61 10.67 -11.65 -1.24
N GLY A 62 9.92 -12.51 -1.95
CA GLY A 62 10.30 -13.03 -3.26
C GLY A 62 10.36 -11.96 -4.36
N LEU A 63 9.65 -10.84 -4.18
CA LEU A 63 9.63 -9.70 -5.12
C LEU A 63 10.75 -8.68 -4.85
N LEU A 64 11.44 -8.79 -3.72
CA LEU A 64 12.49 -7.83 -3.35
C LEU A 64 13.73 -8.01 -4.24
N ASN A 65 14.12 -6.92 -4.90
CA ASN A 65 15.33 -6.86 -5.71
C ASN A 65 16.39 -6.02 -4.99
N GLU A 66 17.44 -6.69 -4.48
CA GLU A 66 18.51 -6.02 -3.73
C GLU A 66 19.18 -4.88 -4.52
N LYS A 67 19.33 -5.02 -5.84
CA LYS A 67 19.92 -3.96 -6.68
C LYS A 67 19.03 -2.72 -6.71
N GLN A 68 17.70 -2.90 -6.71
CA GLN A 68 16.77 -1.77 -6.63
C GLN A 68 16.80 -1.13 -5.24
N ILE A 69 16.84 -1.93 -4.18
CA ILE A 69 16.95 -1.44 -2.80
C ILE A 69 18.21 -0.59 -2.65
N ARG A 70 19.38 -1.07 -3.09
CA ARG A 70 20.63 -0.30 -3.05
C ARG A 70 20.53 1.04 -3.77
N LYS A 71 19.92 1.06 -4.96
CA LYS A 71 19.69 2.31 -5.70
C LYS A 71 18.76 3.28 -4.95
N VAL A 72 17.75 2.76 -4.25
CA VAL A 72 16.86 3.60 -3.45
C VAL A 72 17.61 4.16 -2.24
N VAL A 73 18.40 3.34 -1.54
CA VAL A 73 19.23 3.77 -0.41
C VAL A 73 20.20 4.87 -0.84
N GLU A 74 20.93 4.65 -1.94
CA GLU A 74 21.85 5.65 -2.49
C GLU A 74 21.14 7.00 -2.80
N LYS A 75 19.94 6.94 -3.36
CA LYS A 75 19.15 8.16 -3.62
C LYS A 75 18.67 8.84 -2.33
N LEU A 76 18.32 8.06 -1.31
CA LEU A 76 17.92 8.58 -0.01
C LEU A 76 19.09 9.30 0.69
N GLU A 77 20.29 8.73 0.64
CA GLU A 77 21.49 9.30 1.25
C GLU A 77 21.98 10.60 0.57
N ASN A 78 21.77 10.70 -0.74
CA ASN A 78 22.21 11.85 -1.54
C ASN A 78 21.16 12.95 -1.68
N ALA A 79 19.92 12.70 -1.27
CA ALA A 79 18.86 13.69 -1.38
C ALA A 79 18.98 14.77 -0.30
N ARG A 80 18.95 16.04 -0.69
CA ARG A 80 18.88 17.17 0.24
C ARG A 80 17.48 17.29 0.88
N LYS A 81 16.43 16.91 0.14
CA LYS A 81 15.04 16.94 0.60
C LYS A 81 14.29 15.72 0.08
N ILE A 82 13.45 15.14 0.93
CA ILE A 82 12.68 13.95 0.57
C ILE A 82 11.21 14.21 0.87
N TYR A 83 10.38 14.11 -0.16
CA TYR A 83 8.93 14.14 -0.03
C TYR A 83 8.36 12.72 -0.14
N ILE A 84 7.41 12.39 0.73
CA ILE A 84 6.64 11.15 0.63
C ILE A 84 5.18 11.51 0.37
N PHE A 85 4.68 11.19 -0.82
CA PHE A 85 3.32 11.46 -1.25
C PHE A 85 2.41 10.24 -1.02
N GLY A 86 1.28 10.46 -0.36
CA GLY A 86 0.27 9.42 -0.15
C GLY A 86 -1.04 9.99 0.37
N ILE A 87 -2.18 9.47 -0.11
CA ILE A 87 -3.52 9.93 0.28
C ILE A 87 -4.29 8.77 0.91
N GLY A 88 -5.03 9.04 1.99
CA GLY A 88 -5.76 8.03 2.76
C GLY A 88 -4.82 7.11 3.55
N SER A 89 -5.03 5.79 3.47
CA SER A 89 -4.17 4.80 4.14
C SER A 89 -2.70 4.91 3.73
N PRO A 90 -2.32 5.09 2.44
CA PRO A 90 -0.96 5.42 2.04
C PRO A 90 -0.39 6.68 2.69
N GLY A 91 -1.23 7.67 3.00
CA GLY A 91 -0.81 8.86 3.73
C GLY A 91 -0.41 8.58 5.17
N LEU A 92 -1.05 7.63 5.85
CA LEU A 92 -0.64 7.18 7.17
C LEU A 92 0.72 6.48 7.13
N ILE A 93 0.94 5.65 6.10
CA ILE A 93 2.23 5.01 5.87
C ILE A 93 3.32 6.06 5.61
N ALA A 94 3.03 7.09 4.81
CA ALA A 94 3.96 8.18 4.56
C ALA A 94 4.39 8.89 5.86
N LYS A 95 3.45 9.17 6.77
CA LYS A 95 3.73 9.76 8.09
C LYS A 95 4.56 8.84 8.97
N GLU A 96 4.29 7.54 8.96
CA GLU A 96 5.07 6.55 9.69
C GLU A 96 6.53 6.51 9.18
N PHE A 97 6.72 6.52 7.86
CA PHE A 97 8.04 6.63 7.26
C PHE A 97 8.77 7.89 7.71
N GLN A 98 8.11 9.04 7.63
CA GLN A 98 8.68 10.31 8.09
C GLN A 98 9.19 10.20 9.53
N GLN A 99 8.38 9.67 10.45
CA GLN A 99 8.75 9.56 11.87
C GLN A 99 9.95 8.63 12.07
N ARG A 100 10.03 7.52 11.35
CA ARG A 100 11.14 6.56 11.45
C ARG A 100 12.43 7.14 10.90
N PHE A 101 12.37 7.75 9.73
CA PHE A 101 13.56 8.21 9.02
C PHE A 101 14.14 9.50 9.60
N ILE A 102 13.32 10.39 10.16
CA ILE A 102 13.80 11.54 10.93
C ILE A 102 14.68 11.12 12.11
N ARG A 103 14.38 10.00 12.78
CA ARG A 103 15.17 9.46 13.89
C ARG A 103 16.61 9.08 13.51
N ILE A 104 16.82 8.74 12.24
CA ILE A 104 18.15 8.42 11.70
C ILE A 104 18.77 9.58 10.91
N GLY A 105 18.21 10.77 11.04
CA GLY A 105 18.75 11.99 10.46
C GLY A 105 18.39 12.25 8.99
N LEU A 106 17.46 11.50 8.40
CA LEU A 106 17.00 11.74 7.04
C LEU A 106 15.83 12.75 7.01
N PRO A 107 15.98 13.91 6.34
CA PRO A 107 14.97 14.98 6.32
C PRO A 107 13.81 14.64 5.39
N MET A 108 12.84 13.87 5.88
CA MET A 108 11.65 13.49 5.13
C MET A 108 10.42 14.30 5.52
N GLU A 109 9.59 14.61 4.54
CA GLU A 109 8.31 15.28 4.72
C GLU A 109 7.17 14.48 4.08
N ALA A 110 6.22 14.02 4.89
CA ALA A 110 5.02 13.34 4.42
C ALA A 110 3.97 14.35 4.00
N VAL A 111 3.56 14.32 2.74
CA VAL A 111 2.55 15.20 2.16
C VAL A 111 1.31 14.36 1.83
N THR A 112 0.22 14.60 2.54
CA THR A 112 -1.02 13.81 2.45
C THR A 112 -2.20 14.58 1.88
N ASP A 113 -2.04 15.88 1.69
CA ASP A 113 -3.01 16.75 1.04
C ASP A 113 -2.71 16.89 -0.46
N ALA A 114 -3.72 16.77 -1.31
CA ALA A 114 -3.56 16.75 -2.76
C ALA A 114 -3.06 18.09 -3.34
N GLN A 115 -3.51 19.21 -2.77
CA GLN A 115 -3.10 20.53 -3.25
C GLN A 115 -1.66 20.84 -2.82
N LEU A 116 -1.36 20.61 -1.54
CA LEU A 116 0.00 20.76 -1.02
C LEU A 116 0.99 19.85 -1.76
N MET A 117 0.57 18.64 -2.10
CA MET A 117 1.39 17.68 -2.87
C MET A 117 1.79 18.24 -4.24
N GLN A 118 0.86 18.88 -4.96
CA GLN A 118 1.14 19.53 -6.24
C GLN A 118 2.07 20.74 -6.07
N MET A 119 1.86 21.54 -5.03
CA MET A 119 2.74 22.69 -4.72
C MET A 119 4.15 22.22 -4.40
N CYS A 120 4.31 21.20 -3.54
CA CYS A 120 5.61 20.62 -3.23
C CYS A 120 6.26 20.02 -4.46
N ALA A 121 5.49 19.35 -5.33
CA ALA A 121 6.00 18.76 -6.57
C ALA A 121 6.53 19.81 -7.56
N ALA A 122 5.91 20.98 -7.62
CA ALA A 122 6.36 22.09 -8.46
C ALA A 122 7.64 22.78 -7.95
N LEU A 123 7.96 22.59 -6.67
CA LEU A 123 9.16 23.16 -6.03
C LEU A 123 10.32 22.15 -5.93
N THR A 124 10.22 21.00 -6.57
CA THR A 124 11.28 19.99 -6.57
C THR A 124 12.41 20.39 -7.53
N ASP A 125 13.62 20.00 -7.16
CA ASP A 125 14.85 20.19 -7.94
C ASP A 125 15.61 18.86 -8.09
N GLU A 126 16.85 18.93 -8.63
CA GLU A 126 17.69 17.76 -8.86
C GLU A 126 18.18 17.08 -7.55
N GLU A 127 18.13 17.78 -6.42
CA GLU A 127 18.51 17.27 -5.10
C GLU A 127 17.29 16.80 -4.28
N THR A 128 16.10 16.87 -4.86
CA THR A 128 14.85 16.45 -4.21
C THR A 128 14.46 15.03 -4.64
N LEU A 129 14.25 14.16 -3.67
CA LEU A 129 13.69 12.82 -3.89
C LEU A 129 12.20 12.82 -3.60
N VAL A 130 11.40 12.32 -4.54
CA VAL A 130 9.96 12.11 -4.33
C VAL A 130 9.66 10.61 -4.29
N ILE A 131 9.08 10.16 -3.18
CA ILE A 131 8.56 8.80 -2.97
C ILE A 131 7.03 8.89 -3.01
N ALA A 132 6.38 8.10 -3.86
CA ALA A 132 4.93 8.05 -3.95
C ALA A 132 4.41 6.69 -3.52
N ILE A 133 3.44 6.68 -2.60
CA ILE A 133 2.78 5.48 -2.08
C ILE A 133 1.33 5.46 -2.56
N SER A 134 0.95 4.40 -3.28
CA SER A 134 -0.42 4.21 -3.75
C SER A 134 -0.74 2.71 -3.83
N LEU A 135 -1.82 2.27 -3.20
CA LEU A 135 -2.26 0.87 -3.22
C LEU A 135 -2.65 0.40 -4.61
N SER A 136 -3.38 1.23 -5.35
CA SER A 136 -3.87 0.89 -6.70
C SER A 136 -2.93 1.32 -7.82
N GLY A 137 -1.93 2.16 -7.52
CA GLY A 137 -1.13 2.85 -8.54
C GLY A 137 -1.93 3.84 -9.41
N LYS A 138 -3.24 4.03 -9.15
CA LYS A 138 -4.16 4.80 -10.01
C LYS A 138 -4.66 6.11 -9.38
N THR A 139 -4.20 6.47 -8.20
CA THR A 139 -4.60 7.71 -7.51
C THR A 139 -4.16 8.91 -8.35
N LYS A 140 -5.11 9.62 -8.93
CA LYS A 140 -4.87 10.69 -9.92
C LYS A 140 -4.01 11.83 -9.35
N GLU A 141 -4.30 12.24 -8.13
CA GLU A 141 -3.63 13.32 -7.42
C GLU A 141 -2.15 12.99 -7.20
N VAL A 142 -1.85 11.78 -6.74
CA VAL A 142 -0.50 11.28 -6.54
C VAL A 142 0.25 11.21 -7.88
N ASN A 143 -0.38 10.59 -8.89
CA ASN A 143 0.24 10.44 -10.21
C ASN A 143 0.50 11.78 -10.90
N ASN A 144 -0.41 12.76 -10.74
CA ASN A 144 -0.21 14.10 -11.28
C ASN A 144 0.97 14.80 -10.60
N SER A 145 1.06 14.73 -9.28
CA SER A 145 2.16 15.34 -8.52
C SER A 145 3.52 14.73 -8.89
N VAL A 146 3.58 13.40 -9.02
CA VAL A 146 4.80 12.72 -9.50
C VAL A 146 5.18 13.17 -10.92
N ARG A 147 4.18 13.40 -11.79
CA ARG A 147 4.43 13.89 -13.16
C ARG A 147 4.96 15.31 -13.16
N ILE A 148 4.45 16.18 -12.29
CA ILE A 148 4.97 17.54 -12.10
C ILE A 148 6.44 17.47 -11.65
N ALA A 149 6.70 16.75 -10.55
CA ALA A 149 8.05 16.59 -10.01
C ALA A 149 9.06 16.07 -11.06
N LYS A 150 8.65 15.10 -11.88
CA LYS A 150 9.50 14.58 -12.97
C LYS A 150 9.86 15.61 -14.04
N LYS A 151 8.97 16.57 -14.34
CA LYS A 151 9.25 17.64 -15.30
C LYS A 151 10.30 18.60 -14.76
N GLU A 152 10.30 18.82 -13.46
CA GLU A 152 11.26 19.69 -12.76
C GLU A 152 12.58 18.98 -12.43
N ARG A 153 12.89 17.85 -13.11
CA ARG A 153 14.14 17.06 -12.99
C ARG A 153 14.44 16.48 -11.61
N CYS A 154 13.42 16.24 -10.78
CA CYS A 154 13.65 15.59 -9.50
C CYS A 154 14.10 14.11 -9.66
N ILE A 155 14.82 13.60 -8.67
CA ILE A 155 15.16 12.18 -8.56
C ILE A 155 13.88 11.40 -8.26
N SER A 156 13.36 10.64 -9.22
CA SER A 156 12.13 9.86 -9.03
C SER A 156 12.40 8.35 -8.94
N GLY A 157 11.85 7.72 -7.93
CA GLY A 157 11.73 6.26 -7.84
C GLY A 157 10.25 5.87 -7.99
N LEU A 158 9.84 5.38 -9.16
CA LEU A 158 8.53 4.76 -9.35
C LEU A 158 8.71 3.25 -9.34
N HIS A 159 8.02 2.59 -8.43
CA HIS A 159 7.80 1.16 -8.53
C HIS A 159 6.41 0.96 -9.14
N ASN A 160 6.36 0.57 -10.42
CA ASN A 160 5.16 0.03 -11.05
C ASN A 160 5.25 -1.48 -10.94
N ASN A 161 4.51 -2.07 -10.01
CA ASN A 161 4.12 -3.46 -10.16
C ASN A 161 2.98 -3.51 -11.19
N LYS A 162 3.26 -4.11 -12.35
CA LYS A 162 2.24 -4.65 -13.24
C LYS A 162 1.81 -6.01 -12.73
#